data_c7effdc15295ecf29868926e5bd8da3b
#
_entry.id   c7effdc15295ecf29868926e5bd8da3b
#
_cell.length_a   1.000
_cell.length_b   1.000
_cell.length_c   1.000
_cell.angle_alpha   90.00
_cell.angle_beta   90.00
_cell.angle_gamma   90.00
#
_symmetry.space_group_name_H-M   'P 1'
#
loop_
_entity.id
_entity.type
_entity.pdbx_description
1 polymer ?
#
loop_
_entity_poly.entity_id
_entity_poly.type
_entity_poly.pdbx_seq_one_letter_code
_entity_poly.pdbx_strand_id
1 'polypeptide(L)'
;RDRSPSRGLGDVYKRQNSMFTVNSYLLAVIFCIVTMICWGSWGNTQKLVSKNWRYELFYWDYVIGMVLFTILLGFTMGSHGDTGRSFLEDLGQASGDSIGWVILGGVIFNASNILLSASISLAGMSVAFPLGVGIALVLGVIVNYLGIPTGNPLLLFGGVALIVIAIICNGVASGKMQKGEESRKNNKKGIIIALIAGVLMSLFYRFVVKGMDVENFNSPAIGMMTPYSAIFVFSIGVLPV
;
A
#
# COMPACT_ATOMS: atom_id res chain seq x y z
N ARG A 1 36.93 0.52 -36.62
CA ARG A 1 35.68 -0.17 -36.17
C ARG A 1 34.65 0.89 -35.95
N ASP A 2 33.84 1.17 -36.98
CA ASP A 2 32.74 2.13 -36.96
C ASP A 2 31.64 1.61 -36.04
N ARG A 3 31.49 2.25 -34.88
CA ARG A 3 30.26 2.12 -34.07
C ARG A 3 29.21 2.96 -34.75
N SER A 4 28.31 2.30 -35.48
CA SER A 4 27.18 2.94 -36.13
C SER A 4 26.39 3.84 -35.17
N PRO A 5 26.20 5.15 -35.45
CA PRO A 5 25.44 6.07 -34.60
C PRO A 5 24.00 5.61 -34.34
N SER A 6 23.45 4.78 -35.21
CA SER A 6 22.10 4.22 -35.09
C SER A 6 21.92 3.23 -33.91
N ARG A 7 22.99 2.54 -33.45
CA ARG A 7 22.91 1.68 -32.29
C ARG A 7 22.78 2.46 -30.99
N GLY A 8 23.51 3.58 -30.86
CA GLY A 8 23.42 4.43 -29.66
C GLY A 8 22.05 5.10 -29.50
N LEU A 9 21.43 5.55 -30.58
CA LEU A 9 20.10 6.12 -30.58
C LEU A 9 19.01 5.07 -30.27
N GLY A 10 19.16 3.85 -30.79
CA GLY A 10 18.25 2.74 -30.47
C GLY A 10 18.32 2.31 -28.99
N ASP A 11 19.50 2.31 -28.40
CA ASP A 11 19.68 1.98 -26.97
C ASP A 11 19.17 3.09 -26.06
N VAL A 12 19.33 4.37 -26.45
CA VAL A 12 18.76 5.52 -25.73
C VAL A 12 17.22 5.51 -25.82
N TYR A 13 16.66 5.22 -26.99
CA TYR A 13 15.21 5.13 -27.19
C TYR A 13 14.60 3.95 -26.43
N LYS A 14 15.28 2.80 -26.37
CA LYS A 14 14.87 1.66 -25.53
C LYS A 14 14.88 1.99 -24.05
N ARG A 15 15.90 2.73 -23.55
CA ARG A 15 15.97 3.15 -22.14
C ARG A 15 14.91 4.18 -21.77
N GLN A 16 14.44 4.99 -22.71
CA GLN A 16 13.36 5.95 -22.49
C GLN A 16 11.96 5.33 -22.45
N ASN A 17 11.81 4.09 -22.97
CA ASN A 17 10.53 3.39 -23.07
C ASN A 17 10.45 2.14 -22.16
N SER A 18 11.22 2.10 -21.11
CA SER A 18 11.26 0.98 -20.15
C SER A 18 11.23 1.49 -18.71
N MET A 19 10.81 0.63 -17.76
CA MET A 19 10.72 0.97 -16.36
C MET A 19 11.93 0.49 -15.55
N PHE A 20 12.20 1.12 -14.42
CA PHE A 20 13.18 0.68 -13.46
C PHE A 20 12.64 -0.53 -12.67
N THR A 21 13.42 -1.60 -12.59
CA THR A 21 13.11 -2.79 -11.80
C THR A 21 14.22 -3.08 -10.79
N VAL A 22 13.82 -3.55 -9.60
CA VAL A 22 14.77 -3.90 -8.55
C VAL A 22 15.25 -5.34 -8.75
N ASN A 23 16.46 -5.49 -9.29
CA ASN A 23 17.07 -6.80 -9.55
C ASN A 23 17.89 -7.34 -8.36
N SER A 24 18.12 -6.53 -7.32
CA SER A 24 18.89 -6.91 -6.13
C SER A 24 17.97 -7.26 -4.98
N TYR A 25 18.10 -8.49 -4.46
CA TYR A 25 17.36 -8.93 -3.26
C TYR A 25 17.62 -8.01 -2.05
N LEU A 26 18.89 -7.62 -1.83
CA LEU A 26 19.26 -6.73 -0.73
C LEU A 26 18.56 -5.37 -0.85
N LEU A 27 18.51 -4.80 -2.06
CA LEU A 27 17.85 -3.52 -2.30
C LEU A 27 16.33 -3.63 -2.08
N ALA A 28 15.72 -4.74 -2.48
CA ALA A 28 14.30 -5.01 -2.22
C ALA A 28 14.02 -5.07 -0.70
N VAL A 29 14.86 -5.73 0.08
CA VAL A 29 14.75 -5.79 1.54
C VAL A 29 14.89 -4.39 2.16
N ILE A 30 15.83 -3.57 1.70
CA ILE A 30 16.00 -2.18 2.17
C ILE A 30 14.72 -1.38 1.89
N PHE A 31 14.15 -1.47 0.70
CA PHE A 31 12.90 -0.78 0.37
C PHE A 31 11.73 -1.27 1.23
N CYS A 32 11.64 -2.55 1.56
CA CYS A 32 10.64 -3.06 2.49
C CYS A 32 10.81 -2.45 3.89
N ILE A 33 12.04 -2.33 4.40
CA ILE A 33 12.32 -1.70 5.70
C ILE A 33 11.92 -0.22 5.68
N VAL A 34 12.29 0.53 4.63
CA VAL A 34 11.89 1.93 4.47
C VAL A 34 10.38 2.07 4.45
N THR A 35 9.69 1.21 3.70
CA THR A 35 8.22 1.19 3.63
C THR A 35 7.61 0.93 5.01
N MET A 36 8.14 -0.01 5.78
CA MET A 36 7.68 -0.30 7.15
C MET A 36 7.83 0.91 8.07
N ILE A 37 8.95 1.62 7.99
CA ILE A 37 9.21 2.84 8.77
C ILE A 37 8.21 3.95 8.37
N CYS A 38 8.00 4.16 7.07
CA CYS A 38 7.04 5.13 6.57
C CYS A 38 5.60 4.81 7.02
N TRP A 39 5.19 3.55 6.92
CA TRP A 39 3.88 3.09 7.36
C TRP A 39 3.69 3.20 8.88
N GLY A 40 4.71 2.85 9.66
CA GLY A 40 4.67 2.96 11.11
C GLY A 40 4.65 4.40 11.63
N SER A 41 5.26 5.33 10.90
CA SER A 41 5.33 6.75 11.28
C SER A 41 4.19 7.61 10.73
N TRP A 42 3.47 7.14 9.71
CA TRP A 42 2.37 7.86 9.06
C TRP A 42 1.34 8.45 10.05
N GLY A 43 0.85 7.64 10.98
CA GLY A 43 -0.13 8.09 11.95
C GLY A 43 0.40 9.17 12.91
N ASN A 44 1.72 9.31 13.08
CA ASN A 44 2.31 10.36 13.91
C ASN A 44 2.30 11.72 13.21
N THR A 45 2.36 11.75 11.87
CA THR A 45 2.31 13.00 11.10
C THR A 45 0.98 13.73 11.32
N GLN A 46 -0.11 13.01 11.50
CA GLN A 46 -1.41 13.58 11.85
C GLN A 46 -1.39 14.35 13.19
N LYS A 47 -0.54 13.94 14.14
CA LYS A 47 -0.40 14.63 15.44
C LYS A 47 0.44 15.89 15.37
N LEU A 48 1.27 16.05 14.35
CA LEU A 48 2.10 17.24 14.12
C LEU A 48 1.30 18.41 13.56
N VAL A 49 0.13 18.14 13.01
CA VAL A 49 -0.77 19.15 12.48
C VAL A 49 -1.38 19.96 13.63
N SER A 50 -1.60 21.26 13.43
CA SER A 50 -2.16 22.16 14.43
C SER A 50 -3.55 21.67 14.88
N LYS A 51 -3.93 21.90 16.15
CA LYS A 51 -5.23 21.52 16.71
C LYS A 51 -6.43 22.10 15.97
N ASN A 52 -6.22 23.17 15.18
CA ASN A 52 -7.26 23.84 14.39
C ASN A 52 -7.42 23.24 12.98
N TRP A 53 -6.52 22.34 12.56
CA TRP A 53 -6.61 21.68 11.26
C TRP A 53 -7.49 20.45 11.38
N ARG A 54 -8.59 20.45 10.67
CA ARG A 54 -9.55 19.34 10.68
C ARG A 54 -8.91 18.10 10.06
N TYR A 55 -9.21 16.96 10.66
CA TYR A 55 -8.71 15.66 10.20
C TYR A 55 -9.01 15.41 8.71
N GLU A 56 -10.19 15.80 8.26
CA GLU A 56 -10.60 15.61 6.87
C GLU A 56 -9.73 16.40 5.89
N LEU A 57 -9.27 17.60 6.27
CA LEU A 57 -8.36 18.41 5.46
C LEU A 57 -6.97 17.77 5.38
N PHE A 58 -6.45 17.29 6.51
CA PHE A 58 -5.18 16.55 6.53
C PHE A 58 -5.23 15.33 5.61
N TYR A 59 -6.37 14.63 5.58
CA TYR A 59 -6.54 13.47 4.75
C TYR A 59 -6.55 13.81 3.26
N TRP A 60 -7.19 14.92 2.88
CA TRP A 60 -7.15 15.42 1.51
C TRP A 60 -5.73 15.78 1.08
N ASP A 61 -4.95 16.46 1.92
CA ASP A 61 -3.55 16.78 1.65
C ASP A 61 -2.73 15.50 1.43
N TYR A 62 -2.96 14.48 2.25
CA TYR A 62 -2.32 13.17 2.12
C TYR A 62 -2.65 12.50 0.77
N VAL A 63 -3.92 12.49 0.37
CA VAL A 63 -4.36 11.86 -0.88
C VAL A 63 -3.81 12.60 -2.10
N ILE A 64 -3.85 13.93 -2.10
CA ILE A 64 -3.26 14.75 -3.15
C ILE A 64 -1.75 14.49 -3.25
N GLY A 65 -1.06 14.46 -2.12
CA GLY A 65 0.37 14.13 -2.06
C GLY A 65 0.68 12.75 -2.64
N MET A 66 -0.17 11.75 -2.35
CA MET A 66 -0.04 10.40 -2.91
C MET A 66 -0.17 10.41 -4.43
N VAL A 67 -1.18 11.08 -4.99
CA VAL A 67 -1.39 11.18 -6.45
C VAL A 67 -0.20 11.87 -7.11
N LEU A 68 0.24 13.01 -6.59
CA LEU A 68 1.39 13.73 -7.13
C LEU A 68 2.67 12.89 -7.09
N PHE A 69 2.89 12.16 -6.00
CA PHE A 69 4.05 11.30 -5.85
C PHE A 69 4.02 10.11 -6.82
N THR A 70 2.85 9.49 -7.03
CA THR A 70 2.72 8.38 -7.99
C THR A 70 2.87 8.85 -9.43
N ILE A 71 2.44 10.07 -9.78
CA ILE A 71 2.73 10.70 -11.06
C ILE A 71 4.25 10.89 -11.23
N LEU A 72 4.91 11.46 -10.23
CA LEU A 72 6.36 11.65 -10.26
C LEU A 72 7.10 10.33 -10.46
N LEU A 73 6.72 9.28 -9.72
CA LEU A 73 7.30 7.94 -9.87
C LEU A 73 7.04 7.35 -11.26
N GLY A 74 5.84 7.53 -11.81
CA GLY A 74 5.47 7.07 -13.14
C GLY A 74 6.35 7.69 -14.24
N PHE A 75 6.55 9.01 -14.21
CA PHE A 75 7.36 9.72 -15.19
C PHE A 75 8.87 9.60 -14.96
N THR A 76 9.33 9.25 -13.76
CA THR A 76 10.74 9.01 -13.48
C THR A 76 11.09 7.54 -13.59
N MET A 77 10.91 6.77 -12.53
CA MET A 77 11.28 5.36 -12.45
C MET A 77 10.41 4.45 -13.33
N GLY A 78 9.15 4.80 -13.55
CA GLY A 78 8.23 4.07 -14.42
C GLY A 78 8.44 4.31 -15.92
N SER A 79 9.30 5.27 -16.30
CA SER A 79 9.56 5.64 -17.70
C SER A 79 11.03 5.61 -18.08
N HIS A 80 11.94 5.34 -17.13
CA HIS A 80 13.38 5.29 -17.35
C HIS A 80 13.96 4.06 -16.67
N GLY A 81 14.30 3.06 -17.45
CA GLY A 81 14.86 1.79 -16.95
C GLY A 81 15.34 0.89 -18.07
N ASP A 82 15.46 -0.39 -17.74
CA ASP A 82 16.05 -1.39 -18.65
C ASP A 82 15.05 -2.49 -19.07
N THR A 83 13.86 -2.52 -18.48
CA THR A 83 12.87 -3.60 -18.70
C THR A 83 11.43 -3.11 -18.71
N GLY A 84 10.55 -3.90 -19.32
CA GLY A 84 9.11 -3.65 -19.32
C GLY A 84 8.66 -2.52 -20.23
N ARG A 85 7.42 -2.07 -20.02
CA ARG A 85 6.79 -0.96 -20.71
C ARG A 85 6.95 0.34 -19.91
N SER A 86 7.05 1.46 -20.63
CA SER A 86 7.03 2.78 -19.98
C SER A 86 5.64 3.09 -19.39
N PHE A 87 5.60 3.98 -18.41
CA PHE A 87 4.38 4.35 -17.68
C PHE A 87 3.20 4.74 -18.61
N LEU A 88 3.43 5.60 -19.61
CA LEU A 88 2.38 6.05 -20.51
C LEU A 88 1.94 4.95 -21.49
N GLU A 89 2.89 4.17 -22.01
CA GLU A 89 2.61 3.04 -22.89
C GLU A 89 1.78 1.99 -22.15
N ASP A 90 2.16 1.71 -20.90
CA ASP A 90 1.46 0.73 -20.05
C ASP A 90 0.04 1.18 -19.71
N LEU A 91 -0.16 2.47 -19.37
CA LEU A 91 -1.50 3.03 -19.15
C LEU A 91 -2.37 2.97 -20.41
N GLY A 92 -1.77 3.24 -21.58
CA GLY A 92 -2.50 3.26 -22.85
C GLY A 92 -3.00 1.89 -23.30
N GLN A 93 -2.33 0.80 -22.90
CA GLN A 93 -2.69 -0.57 -23.27
C GLN A 93 -3.51 -1.29 -22.17
N ALA A 94 -3.59 -0.74 -20.96
CA ALA A 94 -4.31 -1.35 -19.84
C ALA A 94 -5.79 -1.58 -20.16
N SER A 95 -6.29 -2.77 -19.88
CA SER A 95 -7.70 -3.09 -20.09
C SER A 95 -8.60 -2.36 -19.08
N GLY A 96 -9.83 -2.02 -19.48
CA GLY A 96 -10.82 -1.41 -18.60
C GLY A 96 -11.10 -2.26 -17.35
N ASP A 97 -11.06 -3.59 -17.47
CA ASP A 97 -11.23 -4.51 -16.35
C ASP A 97 -10.07 -4.41 -15.35
N SER A 98 -8.83 -4.39 -15.83
CA SER A 98 -7.65 -4.23 -14.98
C SER A 98 -7.66 -2.90 -14.24
N ILE A 99 -7.98 -1.81 -14.93
CA ILE A 99 -8.15 -0.48 -14.34
C ILE A 99 -9.25 -0.50 -13.27
N GLY A 100 -10.41 -1.10 -13.58
CA GLY A 100 -11.54 -1.21 -12.65
C GLY A 100 -11.20 -1.94 -11.36
N TRP A 101 -10.48 -3.08 -11.45
CA TRP A 101 -10.04 -3.83 -10.28
C TRP A 101 -9.07 -3.03 -9.40
N VAL A 102 -8.14 -2.31 -9.99
CA VAL A 102 -7.17 -1.50 -9.25
C VAL A 102 -7.83 -0.28 -8.61
N ILE A 103 -8.76 0.39 -9.29
CA ILE A 103 -9.57 1.49 -8.72
C ILE A 103 -10.37 0.97 -7.52
N LEU A 104 -11.03 -0.19 -7.65
CA LEU A 104 -11.77 -0.80 -6.55
C LEU A 104 -10.85 -1.09 -5.35
N GLY A 105 -9.63 -1.56 -5.60
CA GLY A 105 -8.61 -1.70 -4.56
C GLY A 105 -8.32 -0.39 -3.83
N GLY A 106 -8.20 0.72 -4.56
CA GLY A 106 -8.01 2.06 -4.00
C GLY A 106 -9.19 2.53 -3.15
N VAL A 107 -10.41 2.33 -3.62
CA VAL A 107 -11.65 2.64 -2.88
C VAL A 107 -11.72 1.88 -1.56
N ILE A 108 -11.46 0.57 -1.58
CA ILE A 108 -11.48 -0.28 -0.37
C ILE A 108 -10.39 0.15 0.61
N PHE A 109 -9.19 0.44 0.11
CA PHE A 109 -8.08 0.94 0.93
C PHE A 109 -8.44 2.25 1.62
N ASN A 110 -9.04 3.20 0.89
CA ASN A 110 -9.42 4.49 1.44
C ASN A 110 -10.53 4.37 2.49
N ALA A 111 -11.58 3.61 2.20
CA ALA A 111 -12.65 3.33 3.15
C ALA A 111 -12.09 2.73 4.45
N SER A 112 -11.14 1.80 4.35
CA SER A 112 -10.44 1.23 5.49
C SER A 112 -9.64 2.26 6.28
N ASN A 113 -8.90 3.15 5.61
CA ASN A 113 -8.11 4.19 6.27
C ASN A 113 -9.00 5.21 7.01
N ILE A 114 -10.11 5.61 6.42
CA ILE A 114 -11.08 6.50 7.08
C ILE A 114 -11.64 5.85 8.34
N LEU A 115 -12.02 4.57 8.28
CA LEU A 115 -12.48 3.82 9.44
C LEU A 115 -11.38 3.68 10.51
N LEU A 116 -10.14 3.41 10.10
CA LEU A 116 -9.01 3.33 11.01
C LEU A 116 -8.77 4.66 11.75
N SER A 117 -8.88 5.75 11.05
CA SER A 117 -8.72 7.09 11.62
C SER A 117 -9.86 7.46 12.56
N ALA A 118 -11.11 7.11 12.22
CA ALA A 118 -12.24 7.23 13.12
C ALA A 118 -12.03 6.37 14.39
N SER A 119 -11.49 5.17 14.24
CA SER A 119 -11.13 4.30 15.36
C SER A 119 -10.06 4.92 16.26
N ILE A 120 -9.03 5.54 15.68
CA ILE A 120 -7.96 6.25 16.42
C ILE A 120 -8.54 7.39 17.24
N SER A 121 -9.50 8.14 16.70
CA SER A 121 -10.15 9.23 17.44
C SER A 121 -11.00 8.75 18.62
N LEU A 122 -11.54 7.54 18.57
CA LEU A 122 -12.40 6.95 19.60
C LEU A 122 -11.64 6.15 20.66
N ALA A 123 -10.72 5.30 20.24
CA ALA A 123 -9.99 4.38 21.12
C ALA A 123 -8.54 4.79 21.38
N GLY A 124 -8.07 5.83 20.72
CA GLY A 124 -6.68 6.28 20.78
C GLY A 124 -5.76 5.46 19.88
N MET A 125 -4.66 6.10 19.49
CA MET A 125 -3.69 5.55 18.55
C MET A 125 -3.01 4.27 19.06
N SER A 126 -2.73 4.21 20.36
CA SER A 126 -2.06 3.07 20.99
C SER A 126 -2.86 1.77 21.00
N VAL A 127 -4.18 1.86 20.81
CA VAL A 127 -5.08 0.69 20.73
C VAL A 127 -5.51 0.44 19.29
N ALA A 128 -6.07 1.45 18.65
CA ALA A 128 -6.73 1.32 17.35
C ALA A 128 -5.74 1.00 16.23
N PHE A 129 -4.58 1.66 16.20
CA PHE A 129 -3.61 1.50 15.14
C PHE A 129 -2.95 0.11 15.13
N PRO A 130 -2.38 -0.41 16.24
CA PRO A 130 -1.83 -1.76 16.26
C PRO A 130 -2.87 -2.84 15.98
N LEU A 131 -4.10 -2.64 16.44
CA LEU A 131 -5.18 -3.59 16.23
C LEU A 131 -5.62 -3.62 14.76
N GLY A 132 -5.92 -2.46 14.17
CA GLY A 132 -6.37 -2.37 12.78
C GLY A 132 -5.30 -2.81 11.78
N VAL A 133 -4.09 -2.26 11.90
CA VAL A 133 -2.97 -2.61 11.01
C VAL A 133 -2.49 -4.04 11.25
N GLY A 134 -2.44 -4.48 12.50
CA GLY A 134 -2.04 -5.85 12.83
C GLY A 134 -3.00 -6.90 12.25
N ILE A 135 -4.32 -6.68 12.35
CA ILE A 135 -5.31 -7.56 11.72
C ILE A 135 -5.20 -7.51 10.19
N ALA A 136 -5.00 -6.32 9.61
CA ALA A 136 -4.78 -6.16 8.18
C ALA A 136 -3.57 -6.99 7.70
N LEU A 137 -2.48 -6.99 8.45
CA LEU A 137 -1.29 -7.79 8.15
C LEU A 137 -1.58 -9.29 8.27
N VAL A 138 -2.15 -9.74 9.38
CA VAL A 138 -2.43 -11.16 9.63
C VAL A 138 -3.38 -11.72 8.57
N LEU A 139 -4.53 -11.09 8.37
CA LEU A 139 -5.51 -11.54 7.38
C LEU A 139 -4.98 -11.33 5.95
N GLY A 140 -4.26 -10.24 5.70
CA GLY A 140 -3.64 -9.97 4.41
C GLY A 140 -2.67 -11.05 3.99
N VAL A 141 -1.80 -11.51 4.89
CA VAL A 141 -0.89 -12.64 4.63
C VAL A 141 -1.68 -13.91 4.33
N ILE A 142 -2.68 -14.25 5.13
CA ILE A 142 -3.49 -15.46 4.94
C ILE A 142 -4.23 -15.40 3.58
N VAL A 143 -4.93 -14.30 3.31
CA VAL A 143 -5.72 -14.13 2.08
C VAL A 143 -4.84 -14.16 0.83
N ASN A 144 -3.67 -13.50 0.87
CA ASN A 144 -2.76 -13.48 -0.26
C ASN A 144 -2.07 -14.82 -0.46
N TYR A 145 -1.65 -15.49 0.62
CA TYR A 145 -1.02 -16.81 0.53
C TYR A 145 -1.98 -17.88 -0.01
N LEU A 146 -3.26 -17.84 0.38
CA LEU A 146 -4.27 -18.74 -0.18
C LEU A 146 -4.53 -18.49 -1.68
N GLY A 147 -4.29 -17.27 -2.16
CA GLY A 147 -4.45 -16.94 -3.57
C GLY A 147 -3.26 -17.32 -4.43
N ILE A 148 -2.06 -17.00 -3.97
CA ILE A 148 -0.78 -17.24 -4.65
C ILE A 148 0.21 -17.70 -3.58
N PRO A 149 0.38 -19.02 -3.38
CA PRO A 149 1.27 -19.55 -2.35
C PRO A 149 2.74 -19.36 -2.76
N THR A 150 3.33 -18.25 -2.35
CA THR A 150 4.73 -17.90 -2.60
C THR A 150 5.51 -17.78 -1.30
N GLY A 151 6.78 -18.17 -1.32
CA GLY A 151 7.69 -18.10 -0.17
C GLY A 151 7.64 -19.32 0.76
N ASN A 152 8.43 -19.27 1.81
CA ASN A 152 8.51 -20.35 2.80
C ASN A 152 7.36 -20.20 3.83
N PRO A 153 6.40 -21.15 3.89
CA PRO A 153 5.23 -21.05 4.76
C PRO A 153 5.61 -21.01 6.25
N LEU A 154 6.66 -21.73 6.65
CA LEU A 154 7.08 -21.77 8.05
C LEU A 154 7.56 -20.40 8.54
N LEU A 155 8.37 -19.70 7.75
CA LEU A 155 8.86 -18.37 8.08
C LEU A 155 7.71 -17.34 8.02
N LEU A 156 6.83 -17.46 7.01
CA LEU A 156 5.70 -16.56 6.84
C LEU A 156 4.72 -16.64 8.02
N PHE A 157 4.26 -17.84 8.35
CA PHE A 157 3.31 -18.03 9.47
C PHE A 157 3.97 -17.86 10.84
N GLY A 158 5.27 -18.12 10.95
CA GLY A 158 6.06 -17.76 12.14
C GLY A 158 6.06 -16.24 12.37
N GLY A 159 6.25 -15.44 11.31
CA GLY A 159 6.14 -13.98 11.37
C GLY A 159 4.72 -13.52 11.77
N VAL A 160 3.68 -14.13 11.19
CA VAL A 160 2.27 -13.87 11.56
C VAL A 160 2.04 -14.14 13.04
N ALA A 161 2.54 -15.24 13.58
CA ALA A 161 2.40 -15.58 15.00
C ALA A 161 3.04 -14.51 15.90
N LEU A 162 4.23 -14.01 15.54
CA LEU A 162 4.89 -12.91 16.27
C LEU A 162 4.06 -11.62 16.23
N ILE A 163 3.45 -11.28 15.09
CA ILE A 163 2.56 -10.13 14.98
C ILE A 163 1.34 -10.28 15.90
N VAL A 164 0.72 -11.46 15.93
CA VAL A 164 -0.43 -11.74 16.83
C VAL A 164 -0.03 -11.56 18.29
N ILE A 165 1.13 -12.07 18.69
CA ILE A 165 1.65 -11.89 20.06
C ILE A 165 1.85 -10.39 20.34
N ALA A 166 2.43 -9.64 19.42
CA ALA A 166 2.64 -8.20 19.57
C ALA A 166 1.32 -7.43 19.74
N ILE A 167 0.27 -7.78 18.96
CA ILE A 167 -1.07 -7.19 19.10
C ILE A 167 -1.65 -7.46 20.48
N ILE A 168 -1.55 -8.70 20.96
CA ILE A 168 -2.04 -9.09 22.30
C ILE A 168 -1.30 -8.31 23.39
N CYS A 169 0.04 -8.25 23.34
CA CYS A 169 0.85 -7.50 24.30
C CYS A 169 0.47 -6.01 24.31
N ASN A 170 0.29 -5.41 23.15
CA ASN A 170 -0.14 -4.01 23.01
C ASN A 170 -1.55 -3.80 23.59
N GLY A 171 -2.47 -4.70 23.32
CA GLY A 171 -3.83 -4.66 23.86
C GLY A 171 -3.85 -4.73 25.40
N VAL A 172 -3.07 -5.64 25.98
CA VAL A 172 -2.94 -5.77 27.46
C VAL A 172 -2.30 -4.52 28.07
N ALA A 173 -1.23 -4.00 27.48
CA ALA A 173 -0.56 -2.79 27.96
C ALA A 173 -1.50 -1.58 27.93
N SER A 174 -2.20 -1.37 26.82
CA SER A 174 -3.16 -0.27 26.66
C SER A 174 -4.36 -0.40 27.59
N GLY A 175 -4.86 -1.61 27.83
CA GLY A 175 -5.95 -1.86 28.78
C GLY A 175 -5.58 -1.51 30.23
N LYS A 176 -4.31 -1.66 30.62
CA LYS A 176 -3.81 -1.26 31.94
C LYS A 176 -3.64 0.25 32.10
N MET A 177 -3.45 0.98 31.03
CA MET A 177 -3.25 2.44 31.04
C MET A 177 -4.56 3.23 31.13
N GLN A 178 -5.69 2.62 30.79
CA GLN A 178 -6.99 3.30 30.71
C GLN A 178 -7.73 3.26 32.04
N LYS A 179 -8.07 4.47 32.55
CA LYS A 179 -8.86 4.65 33.78
C LYS A 179 -10.14 5.43 33.44
N GLY A 180 -11.32 4.86 33.77
CA GLY A 180 -12.64 5.51 33.70
C GLY A 180 -13.67 4.78 32.84
N GLU A 181 -14.97 4.86 33.22
CA GLU A 181 -16.07 4.14 32.55
C GLU A 181 -16.45 4.74 31.18
N GLU A 182 -16.40 6.05 31.04
CA GLU A 182 -16.75 6.76 29.80
C GLU A 182 -15.71 6.47 28.70
N SER A 183 -14.44 6.36 29.09
CA SER A 183 -13.35 5.91 28.25
C SER A 183 -13.57 4.47 27.74
N ARG A 184 -14.12 3.58 28.56
CA ARG A 184 -14.39 2.19 28.18
C ARG A 184 -15.46 2.02 27.11
N LYS A 185 -16.51 2.85 27.09
CA LYS A 185 -17.61 2.75 26.09
C LYS A 185 -17.15 3.22 24.71
N ASN A 186 -16.41 4.31 24.64
CA ASN A 186 -15.84 4.82 23.41
C ASN A 186 -14.78 3.88 22.84
N ASN A 187 -13.98 3.26 23.71
CA ASN A 187 -13.00 2.26 23.31
C ASN A 187 -13.60 1.03 22.65
N LYS A 188 -14.71 0.50 23.14
CA LYS A 188 -15.37 -0.66 22.52
C LYS A 188 -15.80 -0.35 21.09
N LYS A 189 -16.38 0.82 20.84
CA LYS A 189 -16.75 1.27 19.49
C LYS A 189 -15.52 1.41 18.61
N GLY A 190 -14.49 2.07 19.12
CA GLY A 190 -13.23 2.25 18.39
C GLY A 190 -12.57 0.91 18.03
N ILE A 191 -12.56 -0.05 18.94
CA ILE A 191 -12.02 -1.40 18.69
C ILE A 191 -12.81 -2.12 17.58
N ILE A 192 -14.14 -2.08 17.61
CA ILE A 192 -14.97 -2.70 16.57
C ILE A 192 -14.69 -2.06 15.20
N ILE A 193 -14.59 -0.73 15.15
CA ILE A 193 -14.27 -0.02 13.92
C ILE A 193 -12.86 -0.38 13.43
N ALA A 194 -11.87 -0.49 14.33
CA ALA A 194 -10.52 -0.95 13.98
C ALA A 194 -10.50 -2.36 13.38
N LEU A 195 -11.30 -3.28 13.96
CA LEU A 195 -11.44 -4.64 13.43
C LEU A 195 -12.00 -4.63 11.99
N ILE A 196 -13.08 -3.88 11.76
CA ILE A 196 -13.68 -3.75 10.43
C ILE A 196 -12.69 -3.11 9.46
N ALA A 197 -11.99 -2.05 9.86
CA ALA A 197 -10.96 -1.41 9.07
C ALA A 197 -9.85 -2.39 8.69
N GLY A 198 -9.36 -3.18 9.65
CA GLY A 198 -8.32 -4.18 9.41
C GLY A 198 -8.76 -5.27 8.42
N VAL A 199 -9.99 -5.76 8.52
CA VAL A 199 -10.56 -6.73 7.57
C VAL A 199 -10.63 -6.14 6.16
N LEU A 200 -11.18 -4.95 6.00
CA LEU A 200 -11.25 -4.27 4.69
C LEU A 200 -9.85 -4.04 4.12
N MET A 201 -8.91 -3.56 4.95
CA MET A 201 -7.53 -3.32 4.53
C MET A 201 -6.81 -4.61 4.11
N SER A 202 -7.16 -5.76 4.66
CA SER A 202 -6.56 -7.03 4.24
C SER A 202 -6.94 -7.45 2.81
N LEU A 203 -8.05 -6.93 2.29
CA LEU A 203 -8.62 -7.35 1.00
C LEU A 203 -8.16 -6.50 -0.18
N PHE A 204 -7.77 -5.22 0.03
CA PHE A 204 -7.51 -4.29 -1.09
C PHE A 204 -6.45 -4.82 -2.07
N TYR A 205 -5.40 -5.43 -1.55
CA TYR A 205 -4.30 -5.92 -2.37
C TYR A 205 -4.73 -7.01 -3.36
N ARG A 206 -5.70 -7.86 -2.97
CA ARG A 206 -6.27 -8.88 -3.88
C ARG A 206 -6.92 -8.27 -5.12
N PHE A 207 -7.53 -7.12 -4.97
CA PHE A 207 -8.14 -6.39 -6.09
C PHE A 207 -7.07 -5.72 -6.96
N VAL A 208 -6.05 -5.12 -6.35
CA VAL A 208 -4.93 -4.52 -7.08
C VAL A 208 -4.18 -5.57 -7.90
N VAL A 209 -3.89 -6.73 -7.32
CA VAL A 209 -3.20 -7.85 -8.00
C VAL A 209 -3.96 -8.35 -9.22
N LYS A 210 -5.30 -8.32 -9.23
CA LYS A 210 -6.09 -8.71 -10.40
C LYS A 210 -5.86 -7.81 -11.63
N GLY A 211 -5.42 -6.58 -11.43
CA GLY A 211 -5.09 -5.66 -12.52
C GLY A 211 -3.62 -5.71 -12.95
N MET A 212 -2.78 -6.52 -12.28
CA MET A 212 -1.35 -6.62 -12.54
C MET A 212 -0.94 -8.06 -12.87
N ASP A 213 0.10 -8.22 -13.69
CA ASP A 213 0.76 -9.51 -13.89
C ASP A 213 1.89 -9.67 -12.86
N VAL A 214 1.56 -10.24 -11.70
CA VAL A 214 2.50 -10.38 -10.56
C VAL A 214 3.61 -11.39 -10.83
N GLU A 215 3.41 -12.32 -11.74
CA GLU A 215 4.41 -13.33 -12.08
C GLU A 215 5.43 -12.81 -13.10
N ASN A 216 5.01 -11.85 -13.94
CA ASN A 216 5.81 -11.32 -15.05
C ASN A 216 5.93 -9.80 -15.03
N PHE A 217 6.35 -9.21 -13.92
CA PHE A 217 6.49 -7.75 -13.80
C PHE A 217 7.35 -7.10 -14.90
N ASN A 218 8.37 -7.82 -15.38
CA ASN A 218 9.29 -7.33 -16.41
C ASN A 218 8.67 -7.34 -17.83
N SER A 219 7.64 -8.15 -18.06
CA SER A 219 6.95 -8.26 -19.36
C SER A 219 5.50 -8.66 -19.13
N PRO A 220 4.69 -7.79 -18.48
CA PRO A 220 3.32 -8.14 -18.16
C PRO A 220 2.48 -8.37 -19.41
N ALA A 221 1.50 -9.27 -19.29
CA ALA A 221 0.56 -9.59 -20.36
C ALA A 221 -0.15 -8.32 -20.88
N ILE A 222 -0.61 -8.37 -22.13
CA ILE A 222 -1.38 -7.29 -22.73
C ILE A 222 -2.67 -7.09 -21.94
N GLY A 223 -3.00 -5.84 -21.61
CA GLY A 223 -4.15 -5.48 -20.79
C GLY A 223 -3.86 -5.42 -19.30
N MET A 224 -2.79 -6.05 -18.81
CA MET A 224 -2.36 -5.99 -17.41
C MET A 224 -1.39 -4.83 -17.18
N MET A 225 -1.39 -4.26 -15.98
CA MET A 225 -0.57 -3.09 -15.63
C MET A 225 0.75 -3.48 -14.98
N THR A 226 1.76 -2.63 -15.19
CA THR A 226 2.99 -2.62 -14.40
C THR A 226 2.74 -2.04 -13.00
N PRO A 227 3.63 -2.26 -12.01
CA PRO A 227 3.48 -1.69 -10.68
C PRO A 227 3.35 -0.16 -10.65
N TYR A 228 4.02 0.56 -11.56
CA TYR A 228 3.98 2.02 -11.62
C TYR A 228 2.63 2.55 -12.10
N SER A 229 2.06 1.93 -13.12
CA SER A 229 0.72 2.28 -13.62
C SER A 229 -0.36 1.87 -12.63
N ALA A 230 -0.21 0.70 -12.01
CA ALA A 230 -1.14 0.20 -11.02
C ALA A 230 -1.20 1.10 -9.77
N ILE A 231 -0.06 1.55 -9.22
CA ILE A 231 -0.06 2.43 -8.05
C ILE A 231 -0.63 3.81 -8.36
N PHE A 232 -0.45 4.32 -9.59
CA PHE A 232 -1.07 5.56 -10.03
C PHE A 232 -2.59 5.42 -10.14
N VAL A 233 -3.09 4.40 -10.83
CA VAL A 233 -4.53 4.11 -10.94
C VAL A 233 -5.16 3.85 -9.57
N PHE A 234 -4.46 3.14 -8.69
CA PHE A 234 -4.83 2.93 -7.30
C PHE A 234 -4.99 4.26 -6.55
N SER A 235 -4.04 5.19 -6.71
CA SER A 235 -4.10 6.50 -6.06
C SER A 235 -5.29 7.34 -6.55
N ILE A 236 -5.70 7.19 -7.82
CA ILE A 236 -6.93 7.78 -8.33
C ILE A 236 -8.16 7.14 -7.66
N GLY A 237 -8.15 5.83 -7.44
CA GLY A 237 -9.22 5.12 -6.72
C GLY A 237 -9.37 5.54 -5.25
N VAL A 238 -8.34 6.14 -4.67
CA VAL A 238 -8.39 6.70 -3.30
C VAL A 238 -9.12 8.04 -3.24
N LEU A 239 -9.17 8.82 -4.34
CA LEU A 239 -9.77 10.17 -4.37
C LEU A 239 -11.28 10.23 -4.05
N PRO A 240 -12.16 9.33 -4.54
CA PRO A 240 -13.61 9.50 -4.45
C PRO A 240 -14.23 9.09 -3.10
N VAL A 241 -13.48 8.62 -2.13
CA VAL A 241 -13.93 8.19 -0.80
C VAL A 241 -13.49 9.17 0.28
#